data_fd5fb027bab410b28efea4d0437d882e
#
_entry.id   fd5fb027bab410b28efea4d0437d882e
#
_cell.length_a   1.000
_cell.length_b   1.000
_cell.length_c   1.000
_cell.angle_alpha   90.00
_cell.angle_beta   90.00
_cell.angle_gamma   90.00
#
_symmetry.space_group_name_H-M   'P 1'
#
loop_
_entity.id
_entity.type
_entity.pdbx_description
1 polymer ?
#
loop_
_entity_poly.entity_id
_entity_poly.type
_entity_poly.pdbx_seq_one_letter_code
_entity_poly.pdbx_strand_id
1 'polypeptide(L)'
;MLLITYGTRPEYIKVLPVINEMKKRSIPYKTFFTGQHTDLLKKASKPDHILEIVDNGNRLDSIIQSILNKEEIFVDITCVMVQGDTTSAFATALAAFHRKIPVAHLEAGLRTFDKYSPYPEEFNRCAISALAEIHLCPTDTSADNLKKEGRKNVYVVGNTVLDNLSNVVTMKTNKVVVTLHRREKLDEIQNWFKVVNDLAKKHKNLDFILPIHPNPEVKKHANILSHVNVIDALGHKEFIDQLSACAFIITDSGGVQEEAAFLKKPCIVCRDFTERVEGLNTFSVLCKEPKSLENLVDTWATKVDLSNQTCPYGDGQSSKYICDIINNI
;
A
#
# COMPACT_ATOMS: atom_id res chain seq x y z
N MET A 1 0.38 20.22 18.15
CA MET A 1 -0.06 20.12 16.74
C MET A 1 0.47 18.84 16.13
N LEU A 2 -0.32 18.10 15.37
CA LEU A 2 0.13 16.87 14.69
C LEU A 2 0.98 17.19 13.46
N LEU A 3 2.13 16.50 13.28
CA LEU A 3 2.91 16.49 12.05
C LEU A 3 2.65 15.19 11.31
N ILE A 4 2.08 15.25 10.10
CA ILE A 4 1.84 14.08 9.23
C ILE A 4 2.95 14.02 8.17
N THR A 5 3.65 12.88 8.10
CA THR A 5 4.83 12.75 7.26
C THR A 5 4.65 11.69 6.18
N TYR A 6 5.22 11.96 5.01
CA TYR A 6 5.24 11.06 3.86
C TYR A 6 6.40 11.41 2.92
N GLY A 7 6.97 10.42 2.26
CA GLY A 7 8.08 10.61 1.33
C GLY A 7 7.83 9.99 -0.04
N THR A 8 6.83 9.09 -0.14
CA THR A 8 6.52 8.34 -1.36
C THR A 8 5.05 8.49 -1.74
N ARG A 9 4.73 8.16 -3.01
CA ARG A 9 3.34 8.20 -3.48
C ARG A 9 2.42 7.21 -2.74
N PRO A 10 2.81 5.95 -2.47
CA PRO A 10 1.99 5.05 -1.65
C PRO A 10 1.69 5.59 -0.26
N GLU A 11 2.68 6.19 0.42
CA GLU A 11 2.46 6.82 1.72
C GLU A 11 1.45 7.97 1.61
N TYR A 12 1.62 8.85 0.62
CA TYR A 12 0.69 9.98 0.42
C TYR A 12 -0.76 9.51 0.22
N ILE A 13 -0.99 8.49 -0.60
CA ILE A 13 -2.33 7.92 -0.85
C ILE A 13 -2.97 7.44 0.45
N LYS A 14 -2.19 6.90 1.38
CA LYS A 14 -2.66 6.38 2.67
C LYS A 14 -2.83 7.45 3.76
N VAL A 15 -2.03 8.52 3.76
CA VAL A 15 -2.22 9.63 4.72
C VAL A 15 -3.27 10.65 4.25
N LEU A 16 -3.57 10.72 2.96
CA LEU A 16 -4.50 11.68 2.40
C LEU A 16 -5.91 11.59 3.00
N PRO A 17 -6.52 10.41 3.23
CA PRO A 17 -7.80 10.32 3.93
C PRO A 17 -7.77 10.92 5.33
N VAL A 18 -6.67 10.69 6.09
CA VAL A 18 -6.49 11.27 7.43
C VAL A 18 -6.39 12.79 7.35
N ILE A 19 -5.60 13.33 6.42
CA ILE A 19 -5.48 14.77 6.17
C ILE A 19 -6.85 15.38 5.85
N ASN A 20 -7.63 14.74 4.98
CA ASN A 20 -8.97 15.21 4.60
C ASN A 20 -9.94 15.19 5.79
N GLU A 21 -9.93 14.14 6.61
CA GLU A 21 -10.81 14.05 7.77
C GLU A 21 -10.41 15.07 8.87
N MET A 22 -9.11 15.27 9.10
CA MET A 22 -8.63 16.31 10.02
C MET A 22 -9.04 17.72 9.57
N LYS A 23 -8.90 18.00 8.26
CA LYS A 23 -9.36 19.27 7.67
C LYS A 23 -10.86 19.46 7.87
N LYS A 24 -11.66 18.45 7.63
CA LYS A 24 -13.12 18.46 7.81
C LYS A 24 -13.52 18.73 9.26
N ARG A 25 -12.77 18.18 10.23
CA ARG A 25 -13.01 18.35 11.67
C ARG A 25 -12.32 19.59 12.26
N SER A 26 -11.60 20.38 11.46
CA SER A 26 -10.80 21.52 11.92
C SER A 26 -9.75 21.15 12.97
N ILE A 27 -9.20 19.94 12.93
CA ILE A 27 -8.11 19.50 13.81
C ILE A 27 -6.79 20.06 13.26
N PRO A 28 -5.99 20.78 14.07
CA PRO A 28 -4.74 21.37 13.61
C PRO A 28 -3.69 20.34 13.25
N TYR A 29 -3.10 20.44 12.06
CA TYR A 29 -2.00 19.61 11.60
C TYR A 29 -1.04 20.40 10.73
N LYS A 30 0.17 19.86 10.55
CA LYS A 30 1.13 20.23 9.51
C LYS A 30 1.53 19.00 8.70
N THR A 31 1.96 19.21 7.49
CA THR A 31 2.43 18.16 6.59
C THR A 31 3.91 18.30 6.29
N PHE A 32 4.63 17.18 6.31
CA PHE A 32 6.05 17.14 5.97
C PHE A 32 6.33 16.12 4.86
N PHE A 33 6.75 16.63 3.72
CA PHE A 33 7.21 15.81 2.59
C PHE A 33 8.71 15.60 2.67
N THR A 34 9.15 14.35 2.84
CA THR A 34 10.56 14.01 3.06
C THR A 34 11.38 13.89 1.76
N GLY A 35 10.78 14.13 0.59
CA GLY A 35 11.51 14.22 -0.67
C GLY A 35 12.00 12.89 -1.26
N GLN A 36 11.57 11.74 -0.74
CA GLN A 36 12.05 10.43 -1.24
C GLN A 36 11.65 10.17 -2.70
N HIS A 37 10.43 10.62 -3.13
CA HIS A 37 9.95 10.58 -4.51
C HIS A 37 9.54 11.97 -4.98
N THR A 38 10.41 12.68 -5.68
CA THR A 38 10.23 14.09 -6.08
C THR A 38 9.05 14.36 -7.02
N ASP A 39 8.65 13.38 -7.84
CA ASP A 39 7.52 13.51 -8.77
C ASP A 39 6.15 13.67 -8.07
N LEU A 40 6.08 13.36 -6.77
CA LEU A 40 4.86 13.49 -6.00
C LEU A 40 4.37 14.94 -5.91
N LEU A 41 5.28 15.91 -5.80
CA LEU A 41 4.96 17.34 -5.66
C LEU A 41 4.13 17.92 -6.81
N LYS A 42 4.22 17.30 -8.00
CA LYS A 42 3.46 17.76 -9.18
C LYS A 42 1.95 17.49 -9.09
N LYS A 43 1.53 16.56 -8.21
CA LYS A 43 0.15 16.04 -8.14
C LYS A 43 -0.48 16.14 -6.75
N ALA A 44 0.31 16.42 -5.71
CA ALA A 44 -0.16 16.55 -4.33
C ALA A 44 -0.47 18.02 -3.97
N SER A 45 -1.27 18.21 -2.93
CA SER A 45 -1.39 19.53 -2.29
C SER A 45 -0.01 19.96 -1.79
N LYS A 46 0.30 21.24 -1.89
CA LYS A 46 1.58 21.77 -1.42
C LYS A 46 1.75 21.46 0.09
N PRO A 47 2.79 20.70 0.48
CA PRO A 47 3.03 20.43 1.89
C PRO A 47 3.55 21.67 2.62
N ASP A 48 3.38 21.72 3.95
CA ASP A 48 3.87 22.83 4.80
C ASP A 48 5.40 22.83 4.86
N HIS A 49 6.00 21.64 4.91
CA HIS A 49 7.45 21.47 4.91
C HIS A 49 7.88 20.52 3.82
N ILE A 50 8.96 20.87 3.11
CA ILE A 50 9.57 20.06 2.07
C ILE A 50 11.05 19.86 2.39
N LEU A 51 11.51 18.62 2.36
CA LEU A 51 12.92 18.27 2.48
C LEU A 51 13.54 18.04 1.11
N GLU A 52 14.70 18.63 0.90
CA GLU A 52 15.62 18.22 -0.15
C GLU A 52 16.64 17.26 0.43
N ILE A 53 16.69 16.04 -0.11
CA ILE A 53 17.65 15.03 0.34
C ILE A 53 19.01 15.38 -0.24
N VAL A 54 19.99 15.55 0.64
CA VAL A 54 21.39 15.72 0.27
C VAL A 54 22.01 14.34 0.05
N ASP A 55 22.43 14.04 -1.18
CA ASP A 55 23.04 12.75 -1.52
C ASP A 55 24.49 12.68 -1.01
N ASN A 56 24.75 11.71 -0.15
CA ASN A 56 26.07 11.45 0.45
C ASN A 56 26.62 10.05 0.03
N GLY A 57 26.16 9.52 -1.11
CA GLY A 57 26.63 8.26 -1.71
C GLY A 57 25.74 7.06 -1.38
N ASN A 58 25.32 6.83 -0.13
CA ASN A 58 24.31 5.84 0.21
C ASN A 58 22.95 6.52 0.36
N ARG A 59 21.98 6.14 -0.48
CA ARG A 59 20.66 6.78 -0.49
C ARG A 59 19.91 6.63 0.83
N LEU A 60 19.98 5.49 1.51
CA LEU A 60 19.28 5.26 2.78
C LEU A 60 19.88 6.15 3.89
N ASP A 61 21.21 6.22 3.96
CA ASP A 61 21.91 7.07 4.92
C ASP A 61 21.64 8.55 4.66
N SER A 62 21.61 8.95 3.38
CA SER A 62 21.31 10.31 2.95
C SER A 62 19.91 10.77 3.40
N ILE A 63 18.90 9.92 3.29
CA ILE A 63 17.54 10.18 3.77
C ILE A 63 17.55 10.39 5.29
N ILE A 64 18.19 9.48 6.04
CA ILE A 64 18.25 9.55 7.51
C ILE A 64 18.93 10.84 7.96
N GLN A 65 20.14 11.12 7.45
CA GLN A 65 20.90 12.32 7.82
C GLN A 65 20.15 13.61 7.50
N SER A 66 19.53 13.69 6.31
CA SER A 66 18.78 14.87 5.90
C SER A 66 17.61 15.17 6.83
N ILE A 67 16.88 14.13 7.30
CA ILE A 67 15.75 14.30 8.22
C ILE A 67 16.21 14.65 9.64
N LEU A 68 17.23 13.96 10.15
CA LEU A 68 17.73 14.20 11.52
C LEU A 68 18.26 15.62 11.71
N ASN A 69 18.81 16.24 10.67
CA ASN A 69 19.35 17.60 10.71
C ASN A 69 18.30 18.71 10.59
N LYS A 70 16.99 18.39 10.47
CA LYS A 70 15.89 19.36 10.35
C LYS A 70 15.21 19.59 11.68
N GLU A 71 15.70 20.53 12.47
CA GLU A 71 15.10 20.87 13.78
C GLU A 71 13.82 21.70 13.65
N GLU A 72 13.79 22.61 12.70
CA GLU A 72 12.74 23.61 12.53
C GLU A 72 11.35 23.02 12.26
N ILE A 73 11.27 21.82 11.67
CA ILE A 73 9.99 21.17 11.34
C ILE A 73 9.28 20.59 12.58
N PHE A 74 10.01 20.41 13.69
CA PHE A 74 9.47 19.83 14.92
C PHE A 74 9.04 20.90 15.94
N VAL A 75 9.18 22.18 15.61
CA VAL A 75 8.75 23.29 16.48
C VAL A 75 7.23 23.30 16.60
N ASP A 76 6.72 23.35 17.85
CA ASP A 76 5.29 23.33 18.21
C ASP A 76 4.57 22.02 17.82
N ILE A 77 5.31 20.94 17.51
CA ILE A 77 4.74 19.63 17.24
C ILE A 77 4.59 18.85 18.55
N THR A 78 3.38 18.35 18.79
CA THR A 78 3.03 17.56 19.98
C THR A 78 2.93 16.08 19.71
N CYS A 79 2.80 15.68 18.42
CA CYS A 79 2.79 14.28 17.97
C CYS A 79 3.23 14.22 16.52
N VAL A 80 3.95 13.17 16.14
CA VAL A 80 4.36 12.90 14.76
C VAL A 80 3.68 11.63 14.27
N MET A 81 2.96 11.71 13.14
CA MET A 81 2.40 10.53 12.47
C MET A 81 3.31 10.12 11.32
N VAL A 82 3.81 8.89 11.37
CA VAL A 82 4.55 8.24 10.28
C VAL A 82 3.72 7.11 9.68
N GLN A 83 3.87 6.85 8.38
CA GLN A 83 3.10 5.85 7.67
C GLN A 83 4.02 4.74 7.14
N GLY A 84 3.67 3.48 7.42
CA GLY A 84 4.32 2.31 6.84
C GLY A 84 5.75 2.10 7.36
N ASP A 85 6.65 1.78 6.44
CA ASP A 85 7.93 1.17 6.74
C ASP A 85 9.11 1.70 5.89
N THR A 86 8.91 2.82 5.22
CA THR A 86 9.99 3.45 4.44
C THR A 86 11.11 3.96 5.36
N THR A 87 12.31 4.14 4.78
CA THR A 87 13.42 4.79 5.50
C THR A 87 13.07 6.21 5.94
N SER A 88 12.23 6.93 5.19
CA SER A 88 11.70 8.24 5.58
C SER A 88 10.82 8.16 6.82
N ALA A 89 9.92 7.17 6.91
CA ALA A 89 9.07 6.94 8.07
C ALA A 89 9.91 6.63 9.32
N PHE A 90 10.89 5.72 9.19
CA PHE A 90 11.81 5.36 10.26
C PHE A 90 12.64 6.57 10.73
N ALA A 91 13.26 7.31 9.80
CA ALA A 91 14.10 8.45 10.14
C ALA A 91 13.29 9.55 10.84
N THR A 92 12.04 9.79 10.41
CA THR A 92 11.17 10.79 11.04
C THR A 92 10.73 10.35 12.44
N ALA A 93 10.40 9.07 12.63
CA ALA A 93 10.08 8.51 13.95
C ALA A 93 11.29 8.64 14.91
N LEU A 94 12.49 8.32 14.43
CA LEU A 94 13.72 8.48 15.20
C LEU A 94 13.99 9.95 15.57
N ALA A 95 13.81 10.87 14.63
CA ALA A 95 13.98 12.31 14.86
C ALA A 95 12.99 12.85 15.92
N ALA A 96 11.73 12.39 15.88
CA ALA A 96 10.71 12.70 16.87
C ALA A 96 11.09 12.14 18.27
N PHE A 97 11.51 10.88 18.32
CA PHE A 97 11.94 10.22 19.56
C PHE A 97 13.11 10.95 20.23
N HIS A 98 14.13 11.38 19.47
CA HIS A 98 15.26 12.17 20.02
C HIS A 98 14.79 13.49 20.65
N ARG A 99 13.66 14.03 20.23
CA ARG A 99 13.05 15.27 20.73
C ARG A 99 11.96 15.02 21.78
N LYS A 100 11.76 13.76 22.20
CA LYS A 100 10.71 13.32 23.13
C LYS A 100 9.30 13.71 22.64
N ILE A 101 9.10 13.70 21.33
CA ILE A 101 7.79 13.91 20.69
C ILE A 101 7.16 12.55 20.46
N PRO A 102 5.94 12.27 20.96
CA PRO A 102 5.21 11.04 20.71
C PRO A 102 5.05 10.72 19.23
N VAL A 103 5.17 9.44 18.89
CA VAL A 103 5.03 8.92 17.51
C VAL A 103 3.78 8.08 17.39
N ALA A 104 2.93 8.40 16.42
CA ALA A 104 1.82 7.58 15.97
C ALA A 104 2.22 6.85 14.68
N HIS A 105 2.20 5.52 14.69
CA HIS A 105 2.56 4.69 13.56
C HIS A 105 1.32 4.18 12.83
N LEU A 106 1.07 4.71 11.64
CA LEU A 106 0.00 4.28 10.74
C LEU A 106 0.46 3.08 9.91
N GLU A 107 -0.39 2.07 9.76
CA GLU A 107 -0.10 0.76 9.14
C GLU A 107 0.91 -0.04 10.00
N ALA A 108 0.73 0.03 11.31
CA ALA A 108 1.60 -0.63 12.29
C ALA A 108 1.34 -2.15 12.37
N GLY A 109 2.38 -2.91 12.72
CA GLY A 109 2.25 -4.31 13.13
C GLY A 109 2.31 -5.35 12.02
N LEU A 110 2.49 -4.98 10.75
CA LEU A 110 2.83 -5.93 9.69
C LEU A 110 4.19 -6.59 10.01
N ARG A 111 4.31 -7.93 9.82
CA ARG A 111 5.54 -8.69 10.06
C ARG A 111 5.75 -9.77 9.02
N THR A 112 6.97 -9.90 8.54
CA THR A 112 7.47 -11.05 7.79
C THR A 112 8.35 -11.94 8.64
N PHE A 113 8.87 -11.40 9.77
CA PHE A 113 9.82 -12.05 10.67
C PHE A 113 11.19 -12.34 10.06
N ASP A 114 11.47 -11.80 8.89
CA ASP A 114 12.79 -11.81 8.25
C ASP A 114 13.22 -10.37 7.95
N LYS A 115 14.15 -9.83 8.75
CA LYS A 115 14.63 -8.44 8.66
C LYS A 115 15.24 -8.05 7.31
N TYR A 116 15.52 -9.03 6.45
CA TYR A 116 16.04 -8.82 5.11
C TYR A 116 14.98 -9.00 4.00
N SER A 117 13.73 -9.35 4.36
CA SER A 117 12.68 -9.58 3.38
C SER A 117 11.30 -9.03 3.83
N PRO A 118 10.82 -7.94 3.23
CA PRO A 118 11.50 -7.05 2.28
C PRO A 118 12.57 -6.18 2.97
N TYR A 119 13.61 -5.83 2.24
CA TYR A 119 14.69 -4.98 2.73
C TYR A 119 14.60 -3.56 2.13
N PRO A 120 14.71 -2.49 2.95
CA PRO A 120 14.92 -2.46 4.41
C PRO A 120 13.62 -2.42 5.24
N GLU A 121 12.45 -2.64 4.63
CA GLU A 121 11.12 -2.33 5.18
C GLU A 121 10.81 -3.12 6.46
N GLU A 122 11.15 -4.41 6.54
CA GLU A 122 10.86 -5.20 7.75
C GLU A 122 11.62 -4.70 8.96
N PHE A 123 12.91 -4.36 8.80
CA PHE A 123 13.69 -3.74 9.87
C PHE A 123 13.06 -2.41 10.29
N ASN A 124 12.73 -1.53 9.33
CA ASN A 124 12.17 -0.23 9.60
C ASN A 124 10.88 -0.32 10.42
N ARG A 125 9.95 -1.22 10.06
CA ARG A 125 8.67 -1.36 10.77
C ARG A 125 8.83 -1.88 12.19
N CYS A 126 9.78 -2.79 12.41
CA CYS A 126 10.13 -3.27 13.74
C CYS A 126 10.74 -2.14 14.61
N ALA A 127 11.65 -1.36 14.03
CA ALA A 127 12.29 -0.25 14.71
C ALA A 127 11.28 0.88 15.04
N ILE A 128 10.39 1.24 14.09
CA ILE A 128 9.32 2.22 14.35
C ILE A 128 8.40 1.72 15.48
N SER A 129 8.05 0.42 15.50
CA SER A 129 7.21 -0.15 16.56
C SER A 129 7.86 -0.06 17.96
N ALA A 130 9.20 0.02 18.03
CA ALA A 130 9.90 0.23 19.29
C ALA A 130 9.91 1.69 19.76
N LEU A 131 9.79 2.65 18.82
CA LEU A 131 9.80 4.08 19.07
C LEU A 131 8.39 4.67 19.26
N ALA A 132 7.39 4.05 18.62
CA ALA A 132 6.02 4.57 18.60
C ALA A 132 5.29 4.37 19.94
N GLU A 133 4.51 5.37 20.33
CA GLU A 133 3.62 5.30 21.48
C GLU A 133 2.18 4.90 21.10
N ILE A 134 1.80 5.12 19.84
CA ILE A 134 0.46 4.84 19.30
C ILE A 134 0.62 3.98 18.06
N HIS A 135 -0.05 2.83 18.03
CA HIS A 135 0.02 1.89 16.93
C HIS A 135 -1.35 1.76 16.27
N LEU A 136 -1.47 2.23 15.03
CA LEU A 136 -2.70 2.22 14.24
C LEU A 136 -2.61 1.08 13.22
N CYS A 137 -3.18 -0.06 13.58
CA CYS A 137 -3.03 -1.32 12.86
C CYS A 137 -4.10 -1.49 11.79
N PRO A 138 -3.75 -2.03 10.60
CA PRO A 138 -4.72 -2.31 9.55
C PRO A 138 -5.64 -3.51 9.87
N THR A 139 -5.17 -4.48 10.66
CA THR A 139 -5.88 -5.74 10.95
C THR A 139 -5.64 -6.22 12.38
N ASP A 140 -6.48 -7.18 12.84
CA ASP A 140 -6.28 -7.85 14.11
C ASP A 140 -4.96 -8.62 14.17
N THR A 141 -4.56 -9.29 13.08
CA THR A 141 -3.26 -9.98 12.99
C THR A 141 -2.11 -9.03 13.23
N SER A 142 -2.15 -7.84 12.63
CA SER A 142 -1.13 -6.80 12.83
C SER A 142 -1.10 -6.32 14.29
N ALA A 143 -2.27 -6.13 14.91
CA ALA A 143 -2.37 -5.75 16.31
C ALA A 143 -1.83 -6.85 17.24
N ASP A 144 -2.11 -8.11 16.94
CA ASP A 144 -1.64 -9.25 17.74
C ASP A 144 -0.13 -9.43 17.67
N ASN A 145 0.49 -9.14 16.52
CA ASN A 145 1.96 -9.11 16.43
C ASN A 145 2.56 -8.12 17.43
N LEU A 146 2.02 -6.90 17.50
CA LEU A 146 2.48 -5.86 18.42
C LEU A 146 2.21 -6.19 19.89
N LYS A 147 1.05 -6.77 20.20
CA LYS A 147 0.72 -7.24 21.56
C LYS A 147 1.70 -8.32 22.04
N LYS A 148 2.05 -9.28 21.16
CA LYS A 148 3.07 -10.31 21.44
C LYS A 148 4.46 -9.70 21.67
N GLU A 149 4.78 -8.57 21.03
CA GLU A 149 5.99 -7.79 21.28
C GLU A 149 5.92 -6.91 22.54
N GLY A 150 4.81 -6.97 23.29
CA GLY A 150 4.60 -6.19 24.52
C GLY A 150 4.28 -4.70 24.27
N ARG A 151 3.86 -4.32 23.04
CA ARG A 151 3.50 -2.94 22.74
C ARG A 151 2.14 -2.60 23.35
N LYS A 152 2.01 -1.33 23.76
CA LYS A 152 0.78 -0.75 24.32
C LYS A 152 0.14 0.21 23.30
N ASN A 153 -1.06 0.72 23.60
CA ASN A 153 -1.80 1.67 22.74
C ASN A 153 -1.90 1.15 21.28
N VAL A 154 -2.35 -0.09 21.15
CA VAL A 154 -2.51 -0.79 19.86
C VAL A 154 -3.99 -0.77 19.49
N TYR A 155 -4.31 -0.12 18.37
CA TYR A 155 -5.67 0.09 17.88
C TYR A 155 -5.83 -0.50 16.48
N VAL A 156 -6.87 -1.30 16.26
CA VAL A 156 -7.24 -1.77 14.92
C VAL A 156 -8.14 -0.71 14.29
N VAL A 157 -7.67 -0.07 13.24
CA VAL A 157 -8.35 1.05 12.57
C VAL A 157 -8.70 0.75 11.10
N GLY A 158 -8.20 -0.36 10.56
CA GLY A 158 -8.28 -0.67 9.13
C GLY A 158 -7.18 0.03 8.31
N ASN A 159 -7.16 -0.25 7.01
CA ASN A 159 -6.21 0.39 6.10
C ASN A 159 -6.83 1.64 5.47
N THR A 160 -6.21 2.78 5.66
CA THR A 160 -6.68 4.08 5.16
C THR A 160 -6.78 4.19 3.64
N VAL A 161 -6.10 3.33 2.88
CA VAL A 161 -6.26 3.29 1.42
C VAL A 161 -7.72 3.01 1.03
N LEU A 162 -8.44 2.24 1.84
CA LEU A 162 -9.84 1.85 1.61
C LEU A 162 -10.82 3.01 1.77
N ASP A 163 -10.47 4.02 2.55
CA ASP A 163 -11.29 5.23 2.71
C ASP A 163 -11.47 5.97 1.38
N ASN A 164 -10.47 5.87 0.48
CA ASN A 164 -10.58 6.40 -0.88
C ASN A 164 -11.60 5.66 -1.75
N LEU A 165 -12.04 4.47 -1.32
CA LEU A 165 -12.96 3.60 -2.06
C LEU A 165 -14.39 3.64 -1.52
N SER A 166 -14.65 4.32 -0.41
CA SER A 166 -15.94 4.32 0.30
C SER A 166 -17.15 4.74 -0.56
N ASN A 167 -16.92 5.55 -1.60
CA ASN A 167 -17.95 6.02 -2.53
C ASN A 167 -17.87 5.35 -3.91
N VAL A 168 -17.04 4.31 -4.07
CA VAL A 168 -16.85 3.63 -5.35
C VAL A 168 -17.96 2.62 -5.56
N VAL A 169 -18.72 2.79 -6.64
CA VAL A 169 -19.74 1.82 -7.06
C VAL A 169 -19.08 0.68 -7.82
N THR A 170 -19.29 -0.53 -7.37
CA THR A 170 -18.76 -1.72 -8.04
C THR A 170 -19.72 -2.23 -9.11
N MET A 171 -19.18 -2.60 -10.27
CA MET A 171 -19.90 -3.26 -11.35
C MET A 171 -19.18 -4.56 -11.70
N LYS A 172 -19.93 -5.56 -12.18
CA LYS A 172 -19.34 -6.77 -12.72
C LYS A 172 -19.39 -6.73 -14.24
N THR A 173 -18.24 -6.64 -14.87
CA THR A 173 -18.10 -6.71 -16.33
C THR A 173 -17.31 -7.97 -16.70
N ASN A 174 -16.94 -8.10 -17.96
CA ASN A 174 -16.05 -9.15 -18.44
C ASN A 174 -14.55 -8.78 -18.39
N LYS A 175 -14.20 -7.63 -17.79
CA LYS A 175 -12.81 -7.15 -17.72
C LYS A 175 -12.00 -7.94 -16.69
N VAL A 176 -10.76 -8.24 -17.04
CA VAL A 176 -9.75 -8.80 -16.14
C VAL A 176 -8.61 -7.80 -16.04
N VAL A 177 -8.34 -7.30 -14.85
CA VAL A 177 -7.23 -6.36 -14.64
C VAL A 177 -5.98 -7.14 -14.25
N VAL A 178 -4.88 -6.90 -14.96
CA VAL A 178 -3.59 -7.55 -14.72
C VAL A 178 -2.55 -6.52 -14.32
N THR A 179 -1.85 -6.74 -13.19
CA THR A 179 -0.72 -5.89 -12.77
C THR A 179 0.43 -6.77 -12.28
N LEU A 180 1.51 -6.83 -13.02
CA LEU A 180 2.70 -7.63 -12.73
C LEU A 180 3.95 -6.77 -12.93
N HIS A 181 4.68 -6.47 -11.84
CA HIS A 181 5.80 -5.54 -11.88
C HIS A 181 6.81 -5.67 -10.73
N ARG A 182 6.64 -6.63 -9.81
CA ARG A 182 7.53 -6.77 -8.66
C ARG A 182 8.92 -7.25 -9.05
N ARG A 183 9.93 -6.67 -8.38
CA ARG A 183 11.35 -6.97 -8.63
C ARG A 183 11.67 -8.45 -8.47
N GLU A 184 11.07 -9.11 -7.49
CA GLU A 184 11.26 -10.54 -7.16
C GLU A 184 10.85 -11.48 -8.31
N LYS A 185 10.01 -11.02 -9.24
CA LYS A 185 9.49 -11.80 -10.36
C LYS A 185 9.90 -11.26 -11.74
N LEU A 186 10.77 -10.23 -11.80
CA LEU A 186 11.17 -9.64 -13.08
C LEU A 186 11.90 -10.64 -13.98
N ASP A 187 12.71 -11.51 -13.43
CA ASP A 187 13.44 -12.53 -14.21
C ASP A 187 12.48 -13.56 -14.84
N GLU A 188 11.31 -13.77 -14.24
CA GLU A 188 10.28 -14.69 -14.71
C GLU A 188 9.13 -13.99 -15.45
N ILE A 189 9.15 -12.67 -15.60
CA ILE A 189 8.00 -11.90 -16.11
C ILE A 189 7.56 -12.34 -17.50
N GLN A 190 8.50 -12.80 -18.33
CA GLN A 190 8.20 -13.35 -19.66
C GLN A 190 7.27 -14.56 -19.57
N ASN A 191 7.49 -15.44 -18.60
CA ASN A 191 6.68 -16.64 -18.40
C ASN A 191 5.27 -16.27 -17.93
N TRP A 192 5.17 -15.29 -17.01
CA TRP A 192 3.89 -14.75 -16.57
C TRP A 192 3.12 -14.10 -17.73
N PHE A 193 3.78 -13.28 -18.56
CA PHE A 193 3.14 -12.63 -19.70
C PHE A 193 2.69 -13.63 -20.76
N LYS A 194 3.46 -14.70 -21.02
CA LYS A 194 3.03 -15.77 -21.93
C LYS A 194 1.73 -16.41 -21.46
N VAL A 195 1.66 -16.82 -20.19
CA VAL A 195 0.47 -17.48 -19.64
C VAL A 195 -0.73 -16.53 -19.63
N VAL A 196 -0.56 -15.26 -19.27
CA VAL A 196 -1.63 -14.25 -19.34
C VAL A 196 -2.12 -14.06 -20.77
N ASN A 197 -1.22 -14.02 -21.75
CA ASN A 197 -1.58 -13.90 -23.15
C ASN A 197 -2.34 -15.15 -23.68
N ASP A 198 -1.92 -16.34 -23.28
CA ASP A 198 -2.59 -17.60 -23.64
C ASP A 198 -3.99 -17.68 -23.01
N LEU A 199 -4.16 -17.21 -21.76
CA LEU A 199 -5.45 -17.06 -21.11
C LEU A 199 -6.37 -16.09 -21.87
N ALA A 200 -5.86 -14.95 -22.26
CA ALA A 200 -6.63 -13.96 -23.05
C ALA A 200 -7.05 -14.55 -24.42
N LYS A 201 -6.19 -15.32 -25.05
CA LYS A 201 -6.49 -16.04 -26.30
C LYS A 201 -7.57 -17.11 -26.10
N LYS A 202 -7.53 -17.85 -24.98
CA LYS A 202 -8.47 -18.93 -24.63
C LYS A 202 -9.85 -18.38 -24.27
N HIS A 203 -9.90 -17.37 -23.38
CA HIS A 203 -11.13 -16.81 -22.82
C HIS A 203 -11.60 -15.58 -23.61
N LYS A 204 -12.05 -15.77 -24.85
CA LYS A 204 -12.49 -14.68 -25.74
C LYS A 204 -13.69 -13.85 -25.22
N ASN A 205 -14.39 -14.36 -24.23
CA ASN A 205 -15.47 -13.66 -23.53
C ASN A 205 -14.97 -12.74 -22.41
N LEU A 206 -13.67 -12.77 -22.09
CA LEU A 206 -13.03 -11.91 -21.10
C LEU A 206 -12.12 -10.89 -21.80
N ASP A 207 -12.10 -9.67 -21.29
CA ASP A 207 -11.28 -8.55 -21.80
C ASP A 207 -10.11 -8.31 -20.83
N PHE A 208 -8.93 -8.81 -21.17
CA PHE A 208 -7.74 -8.66 -20.35
C PHE A 208 -7.10 -7.30 -20.59
N ILE A 209 -6.99 -6.49 -19.53
CA ILE A 209 -6.40 -5.15 -19.56
C ILE A 209 -5.17 -5.14 -18.65
N LEU A 210 -4.04 -4.68 -19.17
CA LEU A 210 -2.79 -4.54 -18.45
C LEU A 210 -2.28 -3.11 -18.52
N PRO A 211 -2.48 -2.29 -17.46
CA PRO A 211 -1.77 -1.01 -17.32
C PRO A 211 -0.28 -1.29 -17.13
N ILE A 212 0.54 -0.97 -18.15
CA ILE A 212 1.96 -1.33 -18.17
C ILE A 212 2.75 -0.48 -17.19
N HIS A 213 3.46 -1.13 -16.28
CA HIS A 213 4.33 -0.43 -15.35
C HIS A 213 5.47 0.29 -16.09
N PRO A 214 5.84 1.53 -15.72
CA PRO A 214 6.85 2.32 -16.44
C PRO A 214 8.27 1.74 -16.39
N ASN A 215 8.52 0.75 -15.54
CA ASN A 215 9.82 0.06 -15.46
C ASN A 215 10.23 -0.51 -16.83
N PRO A 216 11.42 -0.14 -17.38
CA PRO A 216 11.91 -0.65 -18.65
C PRO A 216 11.96 -2.17 -18.73
N GLU A 217 12.31 -2.84 -17.62
CA GLU A 217 12.37 -4.31 -17.53
C GLU A 217 11.01 -4.98 -17.74
N VAL A 218 9.92 -4.31 -17.38
CA VAL A 218 8.56 -4.78 -17.66
C VAL A 218 8.18 -4.47 -19.11
N LYS A 219 8.43 -3.22 -19.55
CA LYS A 219 8.03 -2.75 -20.88
C LYS A 219 8.67 -3.53 -22.04
N LYS A 220 9.93 -3.96 -21.89
CA LYS A 220 10.64 -4.71 -22.95
C LYS A 220 9.95 -6.02 -23.36
N HIS A 221 9.07 -6.56 -22.50
CA HIS A 221 8.36 -7.81 -22.75
C HIS A 221 6.88 -7.60 -23.15
N ALA A 222 6.42 -6.35 -23.30
CA ALA A 222 5.04 -6.04 -23.67
C ALA A 222 4.61 -6.65 -25.02
N ASN A 223 5.53 -6.87 -25.95
CA ASN A 223 5.28 -7.48 -27.24
C ASN A 223 4.77 -8.94 -27.17
N ILE A 224 4.92 -9.62 -26.03
CA ILE A 224 4.38 -10.96 -25.78
C ILE A 224 2.85 -10.92 -25.67
N LEU A 225 2.29 -9.79 -25.23
CA LEU A 225 0.89 -9.60 -24.86
C LEU A 225 -0.01 -9.25 -26.07
N SER A 226 0.02 -10.06 -27.14
CA SER A 226 -0.70 -9.80 -28.40
C SER A 226 -2.22 -9.93 -28.30
N HIS A 227 -2.74 -10.62 -27.27
CA HIS A 227 -4.17 -10.81 -27.00
C HIS A 227 -4.67 -10.03 -25.76
N VAL A 228 -3.81 -9.24 -25.13
CA VAL A 228 -4.11 -8.42 -23.95
C VAL A 228 -4.14 -6.96 -24.35
N ASN A 229 -5.12 -6.22 -23.87
CA ASN A 229 -5.18 -4.77 -24.05
C ASN A 229 -4.15 -4.09 -23.13
N VAL A 230 -2.95 -3.83 -23.65
CA VAL A 230 -1.89 -3.14 -22.94
C VAL A 230 -2.11 -1.64 -23.07
N ILE A 231 -2.29 -0.97 -21.93
CA ILE A 231 -2.51 0.47 -21.84
C ILE A 231 -1.41 1.15 -21.04
N ASP A 232 -1.29 2.46 -21.15
CA ASP A 232 -0.35 3.23 -20.35
C ASP A 232 -0.67 3.14 -18.86
N ALA A 233 0.36 3.40 -18.02
CA ALA A 233 0.23 3.42 -16.58
C ALA A 233 -0.84 4.44 -16.14
N LEU A 234 -1.81 3.98 -15.36
CA LEU A 234 -2.94 4.76 -14.89
C LEU A 234 -2.61 5.59 -13.64
N GLY A 235 -3.32 6.69 -13.45
CA GLY A 235 -3.43 7.34 -12.16
C GLY A 235 -4.20 6.47 -11.16
N HIS A 236 -4.06 6.73 -9.84
CA HIS A 236 -4.72 5.91 -8.82
C HIS A 236 -6.24 5.86 -9.01
N LYS A 237 -6.89 7.00 -9.25
CA LYS A 237 -8.34 7.07 -9.47
C LYS A 237 -8.77 6.22 -10.68
N GLU A 238 -8.11 6.43 -11.83
CA GLU A 238 -8.39 5.68 -13.05
C GLU A 238 -8.16 4.17 -12.87
N PHE A 239 -7.15 3.80 -12.09
CA PHE A 239 -6.89 2.41 -11.75
C PHE A 239 -8.00 1.80 -10.89
N ILE A 240 -8.48 2.52 -9.88
CA ILE A 240 -9.64 2.11 -9.05
C ILE A 240 -10.90 1.96 -9.92
N ASP A 241 -11.12 2.83 -10.90
CA ASP A 241 -12.25 2.70 -11.83
C ASP A 241 -12.17 1.38 -12.62
N GLN A 242 -10.97 0.96 -13.05
CA GLN A 242 -10.80 -0.36 -13.68
C GLN A 242 -11.04 -1.52 -12.69
N LEU A 243 -10.50 -1.44 -11.47
CA LEU A 243 -10.70 -2.46 -10.45
C LEU A 243 -12.19 -2.61 -10.08
N SER A 244 -12.90 -1.50 -9.90
CA SER A 244 -14.32 -1.50 -9.52
C SER A 244 -15.21 -2.17 -10.57
N ALA A 245 -14.82 -2.07 -11.85
CA ALA A 245 -15.56 -2.60 -12.98
C ALA A 245 -15.10 -4.00 -13.45
N CYS A 246 -14.05 -4.60 -12.86
CA CYS A 246 -13.53 -5.87 -13.35
C CYS A 246 -14.33 -7.09 -12.85
N ALA A 247 -14.15 -8.23 -13.53
CA ALA A 247 -14.63 -9.54 -13.08
C ALA A 247 -13.73 -10.08 -11.97
N PHE A 248 -12.42 -10.07 -12.21
CA PHE A 248 -11.38 -10.47 -11.25
C PHE A 248 -10.04 -9.80 -11.59
N ILE A 249 -9.06 -9.99 -10.71
CA ILE A 249 -7.76 -9.34 -10.77
C ILE A 249 -6.64 -10.39 -10.75
N ILE A 250 -5.59 -10.17 -11.53
CA ILE A 250 -4.32 -10.93 -11.49
C ILE A 250 -3.23 -9.92 -11.10
N THR A 251 -2.58 -10.10 -9.94
CA THR A 251 -1.64 -9.10 -9.43
C THR A 251 -0.49 -9.68 -8.62
N ASP A 252 0.61 -8.96 -8.54
CA ASP A 252 1.70 -9.18 -7.59
C ASP A 252 1.77 -8.08 -6.51
N SER A 253 0.85 -7.11 -6.52
CA SER A 253 0.81 -5.97 -5.61
C SER A 253 0.10 -6.28 -4.29
N GLY A 254 0.70 -5.88 -3.15
CA GLY A 254 0.07 -6.01 -1.82
C GLY A 254 -1.15 -5.09 -1.66
N GLY A 255 -1.04 -3.81 -2.04
CA GLY A 255 -2.14 -2.84 -1.91
C GLY A 255 -3.37 -3.22 -2.75
N VAL A 256 -3.15 -3.76 -3.95
CA VAL A 256 -4.26 -4.21 -4.81
C VAL A 256 -5.07 -5.36 -4.17
N GLN A 257 -4.45 -6.20 -3.34
CA GLN A 257 -5.17 -7.25 -2.62
C GLN A 257 -6.20 -6.67 -1.63
N GLU A 258 -5.83 -5.61 -0.94
CA GLU A 258 -6.70 -4.91 0.02
C GLU A 258 -7.84 -4.18 -0.70
N GLU A 259 -7.52 -3.46 -1.78
CA GLU A 259 -8.49 -2.77 -2.64
C GLU A 259 -9.46 -3.77 -3.28
N ALA A 260 -8.96 -4.90 -3.80
CA ALA A 260 -9.76 -5.98 -4.37
C ALA A 260 -10.75 -6.55 -3.34
N ALA A 261 -10.31 -6.84 -2.13
CA ALA A 261 -11.16 -7.37 -1.06
C ALA A 261 -12.28 -6.38 -0.69
N PHE A 262 -11.96 -5.10 -0.59
CA PHE A 262 -12.95 -4.05 -0.31
C PHE A 262 -14.00 -3.93 -1.43
N LEU A 263 -13.54 -3.97 -2.67
CA LEU A 263 -14.40 -3.91 -3.87
C LEU A 263 -15.11 -5.24 -4.18
N LYS A 264 -14.94 -6.27 -3.35
CA LYS A 264 -15.50 -7.63 -3.57
C LYS A 264 -15.07 -8.24 -4.90
N LYS A 265 -13.81 -8.03 -5.29
CA LYS A 265 -13.24 -8.58 -6.52
C LYS A 265 -12.32 -9.76 -6.20
N PRO A 266 -12.52 -10.93 -6.84
CA PRO A 266 -11.59 -12.04 -6.72
C PRO A 266 -10.19 -11.63 -7.18
N CYS A 267 -9.15 -12.04 -6.44
CA CYS A 267 -7.79 -11.63 -6.69
C CYS A 267 -6.84 -12.84 -6.75
N ILE A 268 -6.20 -13.09 -7.89
CA ILE A 268 -5.13 -14.08 -8.00
C ILE A 268 -3.80 -13.36 -7.77
N VAL A 269 -3.08 -13.79 -6.73
CA VAL A 269 -1.84 -13.14 -6.26
C VAL A 269 -0.63 -13.92 -6.78
N CYS A 270 0.06 -13.38 -7.77
CA CYS A 270 1.23 -13.98 -8.43
C CYS A 270 2.51 -13.80 -7.60
N ARG A 271 2.56 -14.50 -6.45
CA ARG A 271 3.67 -14.42 -5.48
C ARG A 271 3.87 -15.78 -4.79
N ASP A 272 5.04 -15.98 -4.20
CA ASP A 272 5.34 -17.16 -3.39
C ASP A 272 4.67 -17.08 -2.01
N PHE A 273 4.58 -15.86 -1.44
CA PHE A 273 3.90 -15.56 -0.18
C PHE A 273 3.29 -14.15 -0.23
N THR A 274 2.40 -13.86 0.69
CA THR A 274 1.85 -12.51 0.90
C THR A 274 1.74 -12.22 2.40
N GLU A 275 1.99 -10.99 2.76
CA GLU A 275 1.76 -10.45 4.11
C GLU A 275 0.29 -10.12 4.38
N ARG A 276 -0.59 -10.21 3.37
CA ARG A 276 -2.05 -9.99 3.44
C ARG A 276 -2.77 -11.31 3.63
N VAL A 277 -2.46 -11.98 4.74
CA VAL A 277 -2.93 -13.35 5.02
C VAL A 277 -4.42 -13.43 5.31
N GLU A 278 -5.04 -12.37 5.82
CA GLU A 278 -6.45 -12.34 6.22
C GLU A 278 -7.41 -12.53 5.04
N GLY A 279 -7.03 -12.06 3.85
CA GLY A 279 -7.82 -12.20 2.63
C GLY A 279 -7.60 -13.52 1.89
N LEU A 280 -6.59 -14.32 2.27
CA LEU A 280 -6.27 -15.57 1.59
C LEU A 280 -7.40 -16.60 1.69
N ASN A 281 -7.59 -17.34 0.59
CA ASN A 281 -8.61 -18.37 0.41
C ASN A 281 -10.05 -17.88 0.47
N THR A 282 -10.27 -16.58 0.73
CA THR A 282 -11.59 -15.94 0.64
C THR A 282 -11.61 -14.96 -0.52
N PHE A 283 -10.87 -13.85 -0.41
CA PHE A 283 -10.79 -12.79 -1.43
C PHE A 283 -9.67 -13.01 -2.43
N SER A 284 -8.63 -13.73 -2.02
CA SER A 284 -7.45 -13.96 -2.84
C SER A 284 -6.92 -15.37 -2.72
N VAL A 285 -6.21 -15.82 -3.78
CA VAL A 285 -5.47 -17.08 -3.80
C VAL A 285 -4.07 -16.85 -4.33
N LEU A 286 -3.09 -17.57 -3.76
CA LEU A 286 -1.71 -17.50 -4.22
C LEU A 286 -1.53 -18.34 -5.49
N CYS A 287 -0.89 -17.73 -6.48
CA CYS A 287 -0.39 -18.40 -7.68
C CYS A 287 1.14 -18.28 -7.67
N LYS A 288 1.81 -19.31 -7.18
CA LYS A 288 3.28 -19.30 -7.04
C LYS A 288 4.02 -19.46 -8.35
N GLU A 289 3.42 -20.17 -9.30
CA GLU A 289 4.02 -20.52 -10.58
C GLU A 289 3.08 -20.19 -11.74
N PRO A 290 3.60 -19.65 -12.86
CA PRO A 290 2.78 -19.28 -14.03
C PRO A 290 1.85 -20.40 -14.52
N LYS A 291 2.34 -21.66 -14.56
CA LYS A 291 1.57 -22.83 -15.04
C LYS A 291 0.27 -23.09 -14.23
N SER A 292 0.20 -22.60 -12.99
CA SER A 292 -0.98 -22.81 -12.14
C SER A 292 -2.07 -21.74 -12.36
N LEU A 293 -1.76 -20.66 -13.08
CA LEU A 293 -2.64 -19.51 -13.23
C LEU A 293 -3.94 -19.89 -13.98
N GLU A 294 -3.83 -20.67 -15.04
CA GLU A 294 -4.98 -21.11 -15.84
C GLU A 294 -6.00 -21.89 -14.98
N ASN A 295 -5.53 -22.86 -14.22
CA ASN A 295 -6.40 -23.62 -13.32
C ASN A 295 -7.09 -22.72 -12.30
N LEU A 296 -6.40 -21.74 -11.69
CA LEU A 296 -6.99 -20.81 -10.73
C LEU A 296 -8.04 -19.90 -11.37
N VAL A 297 -7.85 -19.48 -12.61
CA VAL A 297 -8.88 -18.73 -13.36
C VAL A 297 -10.11 -19.60 -13.57
N ASP A 298 -9.95 -20.83 -14.08
CA ASP A 298 -11.06 -21.72 -14.44
C ASP A 298 -11.82 -22.27 -13.25
N THR A 299 -11.15 -22.52 -12.12
CA THR A 299 -11.73 -23.19 -10.96
C THR A 299 -12.17 -22.26 -9.85
N TRP A 300 -11.54 -21.08 -9.73
CA TRP A 300 -11.78 -20.18 -8.61
C TRP A 300 -12.23 -18.78 -9.04
N ALA A 301 -11.39 -18.01 -9.76
CA ALA A 301 -11.64 -16.58 -9.98
C ALA A 301 -12.95 -16.28 -10.73
N THR A 302 -13.37 -17.18 -11.64
CA THR A 302 -14.62 -17.04 -12.40
C THR A 302 -15.86 -17.53 -11.64
N LYS A 303 -15.69 -18.27 -10.53
CA LYS A 303 -16.79 -18.95 -9.81
C LYS A 303 -17.05 -18.42 -8.42
N VAL A 304 -16.06 -17.82 -7.77
CA VAL A 304 -16.21 -17.35 -6.39
C VAL A 304 -17.22 -16.22 -6.29
N ASP A 305 -18.07 -16.28 -5.29
CA ASP A 305 -18.99 -15.20 -4.91
C ASP A 305 -18.54 -14.56 -3.60
N LEU A 306 -18.25 -13.26 -3.66
CA LEU A 306 -17.76 -12.46 -2.54
C LEU A 306 -18.82 -11.50 -1.98
N SER A 307 -20.04 -11.51 -2.49
CA SER A 307 -21.08 -10.53 -2.17
C SER A 307 -21.34 -10.41 -0.66
N ASN A 308 -21.36 -11.55 0.05
CA ASN A 308 -21.64 -11.64 1.48
C ASN A 308 -20.38 -11.65 2.38
N GLN A 309 -19.19 -11.51 1.80
CA GLN A 309 -17.96 -11.53 2.59
C GLN A 309 -17.65 -10.14 3.17
N THR A 310 -17.14 -10.07 4.39
CA THR A 310 -16.68 -8.81 5.00
C THR A 310 -15.20 -8.59 4.70
N CYS A 311 -14.83 -7.39 4.26
CA CYS A 311 -13.44 -7.06 3.99
C CYS A 311 -12.63 -7.11 5.30
N PRO A 312 -11.55 -7.90 5.39
CA PRO A 312 -10.76 -8.03 6.61
C PRO A 312 -9.81 -6.84 6.84
N TYR A 313 -9.66 -5.95 5.87
CA TYR A 313 -8.72 -4.84 5.91
C TYR A 313 -9.35 -3.51 6.34
N GLY A 314 -10.65 -3.50 6.67
CA GLY A 314 -11.39 -2.33 7.14
C GLY A 314 -12.67 -2.05 6.35
N ASP A 315 -13.42 -1.06 6.84
CA ASP A 315 -14.74 -0.66 6.35
C ASP A 315 -14.74 0.66 5.56
N GLY A 316 -13.56 1.23 5.29
CA GLY A 316 -13.41 2.52 4.59
C GLY A 316 -13.67 3.74 5.48
N GLN A 317 -13.55 3.60 6.80
CA GLN A 317 -13.70 4.69 7.78
C GLN A 317 -12.47 4.86 8.68
N SER A 318 -11.35 4.28 8.28
CA SER A 318 -10.10 4.28 9.06
C SER A 318 -9.66 5.67 9.50
N SER A 319 -9.76 6.65 8.61
CA SER A 319 -9.40 8.04 8.92
C SER A 319 -10.25 8.66 10.03
N LYS A 320 -11.53 8.29 10.14
CA LYS A 320 -12.41 8.76 11.22
C LYS A 320 -11.96 8.20 12.56
N TYR A 321 -11.70 6.87 12.63
CA TYR A 321 -11.22 6.21 13.84
C TYR A 321 -9.87 6.76 14.29
N ILE A 322 -8.97 7.01 13.34
CA ILE A 322 -7.66 7.63 13.62
C ILE A 322 -7.82 9.04 14.22
N CYS A 323 -8.68 9.88 13.63
CA CYS A 323 -8.93 11.21 14.15
C CYS A 323 -9.55 11.19 15.55
N ASP A 324 -10.43 10.23 15.85
CA ASP A 324 -11.00 10.04 17.19
C ASP A 324 -9.93 9.67 18.22
N ILE A 325 -8.99 8.77 17.86
CA ILE A 325 -7.88 8.37 18.73
C ILE A 325 -6.94 9.55 18.97
N ILE A 326 -6.50 10.23 17.90
CA ILE A 326 -5.52 11.33 18.01
C ILE A 326 -6.08 12.54 18.75
N ASN A 327 -7.38 12.81 18.65
CA ASN A 327 -8.00 13.95 19.35
C ASN A 327 -8.18 13.73 20.86
N ASN A 328 -8.03 12.48 21.34
CA ASN A 328 -8.15 12.10 22.74
C ASN A 328 -6.78 11.97 23.45
N ILE A 329 -5.70 12.32 22.79
CA ILE A 329 -4.31 12.28 23.28
C ILE A 329 -3.78 13.71 23.41
#